data_afff96254888a15c71bdeed5168ac79e
#
_entry.id   afff96254888a15c71bdeed5168ac79e
#
_cell.length_a   1.000
_cell.length_b   1.000
_cell.length_c   1.000
_cell.angle_alpha   90.00
_cell.angle_beta   90.00
_cell.angle_gamma   90.00
#
_symmetry.space_group_name_H-M   'P 1'
#
loop_
_entity.id
_entity.type
_entity.pdbx_description
1 polymer ?
#
loop_
_entity_poly.entity_id
_entity_poly.type
_entity_poly.pdbx_seq_one_letter_code
_entity_poly.pdbx_strand_id
1 'polypeptide(L)'
;MTNQDLQGRTIQARNPRTGEMDYSFEVTKNSEIEEIVSDLRSSQKAWSEKTIDQRAETLNDWAKAVSSNEALLEALVQDTGRYFIATAEIARLTTMIGDWLTIGHEIFKDQPGIQSSAPTVTYQHQYKPFEVVGIIGPWNFPFLITLIDLIPALMAGSAVVVKPSEITPRFIQPLQETLKQVPELNGVCRFIQGDGETGQALINNVDALCFTGSVKTGKLVYKSGAENFIPIYAELGGKDPVIITENADPKESAKIVLRASVQATGQACQSIERVYVHESIADNFKTELVQLAKAVTLNYPNIREGHIGPLIFDKQADIIESHINDAKEKGAEILSGGSIENHGGGKWVLPTVIGNVDHSMLVMMEETFGPVIPVMTYSDINEAIRLANDTKYGLSAAVLAGDSQEAESVAKHIDAGAVSIQDCGITTYVFDGEKNWFKESGIGASRMGEMGMLRFFRKKVLYTQSASENYGIDAMGER
;
A
#
# COMPACT_ATOMS: atom_id res chain seq x y z
N MET A 1 -31.16 -5.50 -4.05
CA MET A 1 -30.89 -6.91 -3.75
C MET A 1 -31.12 -7.11 -2.27
N THR A 2 -32.02 -7.97 -1.93
CA THR A 2 -32.50 -8.22 -0.57
C THR A 2 -31.37 -8.72 0.32
N ASN A 3 -31.30 -8.21 1.57
CA ASN A 3 -30.49 -8.71 2.69
C ASN A 3 -30.71 -10.23 2.87
N GLN A 4 -30.02 -11.05 2.09
CA GLN A 4 -29.82 -12.43 2.46
C GLN A 4 -28.62 -12.43 3.43
N ASP A 5 -28.90 -12.70 4.69
CA ASP A 5 -27.91 -13.03 5.69
C ASP A 5 -26.86 -13.96 5.09
N LEU A 6 -25.61 -13.53 5.09
CA LEU A 6 -24.43 -14.32 4.70
C LEU A 6 -24.19 -15.50 5.69
N GLN A 7 -25.26 -16.09 6.21
CA GLN A 7 -25.20 -17.15 7.23
C GLN A 7 -24.51 -18.38 6.70
N GLY A 8 -23.34 -18.68 7.26
CA GLY A 8 -22.64 -19.96 7.03
C GLY A 8 -21.90 -20.07 5.71
N ARG A 9 -21.61 -18.94 5.02
CA ARG A 9 -20.82 -18.96 3.80
C ARG A 9 -19.33 -19.20 4.14
N THR A 10 -18.76 -20.23 3.52
CA THR A 10 -17.34 -20.58 3.65
C THR A 10 -16.60 -20.20 2.36
N ILE A 11 -15.41 -19.63 2.50
CA ILE A 11 -14.49 -19.33 1.40
C ILE A 11 -13.27 -20.24 1.55
N GLN A 12 -12.79 -20.74 0.41
CA GLN A 12 -11.55 -21.51 0.34
C GLN A 12 -10.40 -20.62 -0.15
N ALA A 13 -9.21 -20.82 0.42
CA ALA A 13 -7.99 -20.15 0.01
C ALA A 13 -6.98 -21.15 -0.55
N ARG A 14 -6.31 -20.74 -1.62
CA ARG A 14 -5.32 -21.54 -2.33
C ARG A 14 -3.94 -21.40 -1.65
N ASN A 15 -3.20 -22.49 -1.62
CA ASN A 15 -1.78 -22.45 -1.33
C ASN A 15 -1.02 -22.14 -2.65
N PRO A 16 -0.29 -21.01 -2.75
CA PRO A 16 0.34 -20.62 -4.00
C PRO A 16 1.47 -21.55 -4.45
N ARG A 17 2.04 -22.36 -3.54
CA ARG A 17 3.13 -23.30 -3.87
C ARG A 17 2.64 -24.64 -4.37
N THR A 18 1.46 -25.10 -3.93
CA THR A 18 0.89 -26.41 -4.27
C THR A 18 -0.28 -26.34 -5.22
N GLY A 19 -0.89 -25.15 -5.37
CA GLY A 19 -2.12 -24.96 -6.14
C GLY A 19 -3.37 -25.49 -5.45
N GLU A 20 -3.25 -26.16 -4.31
CA GLU A 20 -4.36 -26.79 -3.59
C GLU A 20 -5.19 -25.76 -2.82
N MET A 21 -6.50 -26.00 -2.73
CA MET A 21 -7.42 -25.30 -1.84
C MET A 21 -7.36 -25.98 -0.47
N ASP A 22 -6.31 -25.68 0.30
CA ASP A 22 -5.95 -26.40 1.55
C ASP A 22 -6.37 -25.65 2.83
N TYR A 23 -7.06 -24.52 2.70
CA TYR A 23 -7.58 -23.74 3.82
C TYR A 23 -9.01 -23.26 3.53
N SER A 24 -9.82 -23.19 4.57
CA SER A 24 -11.17 -22.64 4.51
C SER A 24 -11.50 -21.83 5.74
N PHE A 25 -12.31 -20.79 5.58
CA PHE A 25 -12.77 -19.96 6.69
C PHE A 25 -14.23 -19.54 6.48
N GLU A 26 -14.91 -19.28 7.60
CA GLU A 26 -16.27 -18.74 7.57
C GLU A 26 -16.25 -17.23 7.34
N VAL A 27 -17.17 -16.75 6.51
CA VAL A 27 -17.37 -15.32 6.27
C VAL A 27 -18.05 -14.69 7.48
N THR A 28 -17.50 -13.60 7.99
CA THR A 28 -18.11 -12.81 9.06
C THR A 28 -19.46 -12.27 8.62
N LYS A 29 -20.52 -12.52 9.36
CA LYS A 29 -21.88 -12.10 9.04
C LYS A 29 -22.06 -10.59 9.20
N ASN A 30 -22.97 -10.00 8.46
CA ASN A 30 -23.27 -8.57 8.55
C ASN A 30 -23.69 -8.16 9.98
N SER A 31 -24.53 -8.95 10.64
CA SER A 31 -24.94 -8.70 12.02
C SER A 31 -23.78 -8.76 13.01
N GLU A 32 -22.78 -9.65 12.79
CA GLU A 32 -21.58 -9.72 13.58
C GLU A 32 -20.68 -8.49 13.36
N ILE A 33 -20.63 -7.95 12.12
CA ILE A 33 -19.88 -6.72 11.83
C ILE A 33 -20.49 -5.53 12.56
N GLU A 34 -21.81 -5.39 12.55
CA GLU A 34 -22.52 -4.34 13.28
C GLU A 34 -22.27 -4.41 14.78
N GLU A 35 -22.32 -5.62 15.37
CA GLU A 35 -22.02 -5.86 16.78
C GLU A 35 -20.55 -5.52 17.11
N ILE A 36 -19.60 -6.02 16.32
CA ILE A 36 -18.16 -5.71 16.47
C ILE A 36 -17.93 -4.19 16.45
N VAL A 37 -18.50 -3.47 15.49
CA VAL A 37 -18.32 -2.02 15.39
C VAL A 37 -18.94 -1.29 16.56
N SER A 38 -20.11 -1.73 17.05
CA SER A 38 -20.77 -1.18 18.24
C SER A 38 -19.89 -1.33 19.49
N ASP A 39 -19.31 -2.52 19.69
CA ASP A 39 -18.44 -2.83 20.82
C ASP A 39 -17.16 -1.98 20.78
N LEU A 40 -16.54 -1.89 19.60
CA LEU A 40 -15.35 -1.07 19.37
C LEU A 40 -15.62 0.43 19.64
N ARG A 41 -16.76 0.93 19.18
CA ARG A 41 -17.20 2.32 19.42
C ARG A 41 -17.37 2.59 20.91
N SER A 42 -17.91 1.64 21.67
CA SER A 42 -18.06 1.75 23.10
C SER A 42 -16.72 1.79 23.85
N SER A 43 -15.73 1.06 23.38
CA SER A 43 -14.38 0.98 23.97
C SER A 43 -13.46 2.12 23.54
N GLN A 44 -13.70 2.73 22.37
CA GLN A 44 -12.85 3.74 21.74
C GLN A 44 -12.66 4.97 22.61
N LYS A 45 -13.68 5.40 23.36
CA LYS A 45 -13.57 6.61 24.21
C LYS A 45 -12.44 6.48 25.21
N ALA A 46 -12.38 5.39 25.97
CA ALA A 46 -11.31 5.15 26.93
C ALA A 46 -9.93 5.03 26.26
N TRP A 47 -9.88 4.45 25.06
CA TRP A 47 -8.66 4.38 24.26
C TRP A 47 -8.17 5.76 23.82
N SER A 48 -9.06 6.62 23.35
CA SER A 48 -8.73 7.98 22.89
C SER A 48 -8.28 8.92 24.02
N GLU A 49 -8.65 8.64 25.26
CA GLU A 49 -8.24 9.42 26.44
C GLU A 49 -6.81 9.08 26.91
N LYS A 50 -6.22 7.94 26.45
CA LYS A 50 -4.81 7.61 26.73
C LYS A 50 -3.87 8.59 26.04
N THR A 51 -2.70 8.81 26.64
CA THR A 51 -1.61 9.54 25.95
C THR A 51 -1.07 8.71 24.79
N ILE A 52 -0.37 9.36 23.88
CA ILE A 52 0.26 8.64 22.75
C ILE A 52 1.29 7.62 23.25
N ASP A 53 2.03 7.93 24.32
CA ASP A 53 3.00 7.00 24.93
C ASP A 53 2.31 5.76 25.50
N GLN A 54 1.17 5.91 26.18
CA GLN A 54 0.40 4.79 26.70
C GLN A 54 -0.16 3.90 25.58
N ARG A 55 -0.59 4.50 24.46
CA ARG A 55 -1.01 3.72 23.27
C ARG A 55 0.17 2.99 22.64
N ALA A 56 1.33 3.66 22.53
CA ALA A 56 2.55 3.03 22.01
C ALA A 56 3.04 1.88 22.91
N GLU A 57 2.96 2.01 24.24
CA GLU A 57 3.30 0.93 25.17
C GLU A 57 2.42 -0.30 24.93
N THR A 58 1.09 -0.12 24.86
CA THR A 58 0.13 -1.19 24.56
C THR A 58 0.42 -1.85 23.21
N LEU A 59 0.76 -1.07 22.16
CA LEU A 59 1.13 -1.59 20.85
C LEU A 59 2.47 -2.34 20.88
N ASN A 60 3.44 -1.89 21.67
CA ASN A 60 4.70 -2.60 21.85
C ASN A 60 4.53 -3.95 22.57
N ASP A 61 3.61 -4.06 23.51
CA ASP A 61 3.28 -5.35 24.12
C ASP A 61 2.66 -6.31 23.11
N TRP A 62 1.80 -5.80 22.23
CA TRP A 62 1.30 -6.59 21.11
C TRP A 62 2.41 -6.98 20.12
N ALA A 63 3.33 -6.09 19.81
CA ALA A 63 4.46 -6.40 18.92
C ALA A 63 5.34 -7.53 19.47
N LYS A 64 5.51 -7.63 20.79
CA LYS A 64 6.20 -8.78 21.45
C LYS A 64 5.42 -10.07 21.23
N ALA A 65 4.10 -10.06 21.42
CA ALA A 65 3.24 -11.23 21.20
C ALA A 65 3.26 -11.67 19.72
N VAL A 66 3.23 -10.72 18.78
CA VAL A 66 3.34 -10.97 17.33
C VAL A 66 4.70 -11.57 16.98
N SER A 67 5.78 -10.99 17.45
CA SER A 67 7.15 -11.42 17.12
C SER A 67 7.49 -12.82 17.65
N SER A 68 6.83 -13.25 18.72
CA SER A 68 7.00 -14.59 19.31
C SER A 68 6.04 -15.65 18.76
N ASN A 69 5.12 -15.29 17.85
CA ASN A 69 4.09 -16.20 17.34
C ASN A 69 4.57 -16.92 16.06
N GLU A 70 5.11 -18.11 16.20
CA GLU A 70 5.58 -18.94 15.08
C GLU A 70 4.44 -19.31 14.13
N ALA A 71 3.24 -19.57 14.62
CA ALA A 71 2.07 -19.91 13.79
C ALA A 71 1.67 -18.74 12.86
N LEU A 72 1.89 -17.49 13.28
CA LEU A 72 1.66 -16.33 12.44
C LEU A 72 2.65 -16.28 11.26
N LEU A 73 3.93 -16.54 11.53
CA LEU A 73 4.94 -16.61 10.48
C LEU A 73 4.64 -17.76 9.51
N GLU A 74 4.33 -18.94 10.01
CA GLU A 74 3.97 -20.09 9.19
C GLU A 74 2.75 -19.80 8.30
N ALA A 75 1.71 -19.16 8.84
CA ALA A 75 0.52 -18.79 8.11
C ALA A 75 0.82 -17.78 6.97
N LEU A 76 1.63 -16.75 7.24
CA LEU A 76 2.07 -15.79 6.21
C LEU A 76 2.92 -16.45 5.12
N VAL A 77 3.78 -17.38 5.51
CA VAL A 77 4.61 -18.16 4.59
C VAL A 77 3.75 -19.06 3.70
N GLN A 78 2.71 -19.70 4.25
CA GLN A 78 1.78 -20.53 3.49
C GLN A 78 0.91 -19.69 2.55
N ASP A 79 0.44 -18.53 3.00
CA ASP A 79 -0.37 -17.62 2.20
C ASP A 79 0.39 -17.03 1.00
N THR A 80 1.69 -16.74 1.17
CA THR A 80 2.46 -15.99 0.18
C THR A 80 3.51 -16.81 -0.55
N GLY A 81 3.90 -17.97 -0.04
CA GLY A 81 5.03 -18.74 -0.56
C GLY A 81 6.40 -18.07 -0.40
N ARG A 82 6.55 -17.10 0.55
CA ARG A 82 7.71 -16.21 0.67
C ARG A 82 8.21 -16.13 2.12
N TYR A 83 9.26 -16.86 2.45
CA TYR A 83 9.77 -16.93 3.83
C TYR A 83 10.42 -15.62 4.31
N PHE A 84 11.37 -15.08 3.55
CA PHE A 84 12.12 -13.89 3.98
C PHE A 84 11.25 -12.62 4.01
N ILE A 85 10.33 -12.48 3.07
CA ILE A 85 9.39 -11.36 3.06
C ILE A 85 8.44 -11.44 4.24
N ALA A 86 7.83 -12.60 4.53
CA ALA A 86 6.97 -12.79 5.68
C ALA A 86 7.69 -12.49 7.01
N THR A 87 8.96 -12.91 7.14
CA THR A 87 9.78 -12.57 8.30
C THR A 87 10.01 -11.06 8.42
N ALA A 88 10.30 -10.38 7.31
CA ALA A 88 10.51 -8.93 7.29
C ALA A 88 9.22 -8.15 7.61
N GLU A 89 8.06 -8.61 7.13
CA GLU A 89 6.77 -8.00 7.46
C GLU A 89 6.52 -8.00 8.98
N ILE A 90 6.77 -9.13 9.65
CA ILE A 90 6.62 -9.24 11.11
C ILE A 90 7.62 -8.32 11.83
N ALA A 91 8.89 -8.33 11.42
CA ALA A 91 9.93 -7.54 12.04
C ALA A 91 9.68 -6.02 11.96
N ARG A 92 8.98 -5.55 10.91
CA ARG A 92 8.71 -4.13 10.69
C ARG A 92 7.76 -3.52 11.74
N LEU A 93 6.91 -4.31 12.40
CA LEU A 93 5.91 -3.81 13.34
C LEU A 93 6.52 -2.94 14.47
N THR A 94 7.56 -3.42 15.13
CA THR A 94 8.19 -2.70 16.25
C THR A 94 8.78 -1.36 15.83
N THR A 95 9.49 -1.33 14.70
CA THR A 95 10.06 -0.06 14.20
C THR A 95 8.99 0.91 13.76
N MET A 96 7.90 0.44 13.16
CA MET A 96 6.77 1.26 12.74
C MET A 96 6.07 1.94 13.92
N ILE A 97 5.92 1.25 15.06
CA ILE A 97 5.37 1.87 16.27
C ILE A 97 6.26 3.03 16.75
N GLY A 98 7.58 2.86 16.74
CA GLY A 98 8.54 3.89 17.11
C GLY A 98 8.51 5.11 16.17
N ASP A 99 8.42 4.85 14.85
CA ASP A 99 8.30 5.91 13.84
C ASP A 99 7.03 6.74 14.08
N TRP A 100 5.88 6.10 14.27
CA TRP A 100 4.61 6.79 14.54
C TRP A 100 4.55 7.46 15.91
N LEU A 101 5.24 6.95 16.92
CA LEU A 101 5.37 7.63 18.22
C LEU A 101 6.12 8.95 18.06
N THR A 102 7.22 8.95 17.29
CA THR A 102 7.99 10.18 17.00
C THR A 102 7.12 11.23 16.29
N ILE A 103 6.41 10.84 15.25
CA ILE A 103 5.48 11.72 14.52
C ILE A 103 4.38 12.24 15.44
N GLY A 104 3.83 11.36 16.27
CA GLY A 104 2.76 11.74 17.18
C GLY A 104 3.19 12.75 18.25
N HIS A 105 4.40 12.65 18.76
CA HIS A 105 4.93 13.67 19.69
C HIS A 105 4.99 15.05 19.04
N GLU A 106 5.32 15.15 17.74
CA GLU A 106 5.30 16.43 17.03
C GLU A 106 3.87 16.97 16.85
N ILE A 107 2.92 16.11 16.49
CA ILE A 107 1.51 16.48 16.27
C ILE A 107 0.83 16.95 17.56
N PHE A 108 1.09 16.25 18.67
CA PHE A 108 0.42 16.51 19.97
C PHE A 108 1.19 17.45 20.88
N LYS A 109 2.23 18.13 20.42
CA LYS A 109 2.86 19.21 21.17
C LYS A 109 1.83 20.26 21.56
N ASP A 110 1.90 20.69 22.83
CA ASP A 110 1.10 21.82 23.29
C ASP A 110 1.40 23.06 22.44
N GLN A 111 0.42 23.49 21.66
CA GLN A 111 0.52 24.69 20.86
C GLN A 111 -0.17 25.84 21.62
N PRO A 112 0.54 26.93 21.94
CA PRO A 112 -0.11 28.14 22.46
C PRO A 112 -1.12 28.66 21.43
N GLY A 113 -2.11 29.37 21.89
CA GLY A 113 -3.08 30.02 21.00
C GLY A 113 -2.37 30.87 19.94
N ILE A 114 -2.70 30.61 18.67
CA ILE A 114 -2.15 31.32 17.52
C ILE A 114 -2.93 32.64 17.34
N GLN A 115 -2.23 33.76 17.15
CA GLN A 115 -2.87 35.03 16.83
C GLN A 115 -3.55 34.94 15.46
N SER A 116 -4.84 35.27 15.41
CA SER A 116 -5.59 35.33 14.15
C SER A 116 -5.35 36.65 13.40
N SER A 117 -5.94 36.80 12.24
CA SER A 117 -5.98 38.06 11.49
C SER A 117 -6.78 39.17 12.23
N ALA A 118 -7.68 38.79 13.13
CA ALA A 118 -8.39 39.72 14.00
C ALA A 118 -7.54 39.98 15.28
N PRO A 119 -7.16 41.23 15.61
CA PRO A 119 -6.20 41.52 16.70
C PRO A 119 -6.63 41.03 18.08
N THR A 120 -7.94 40.84 18.29
CA THR A 120 -8.52 40.42 19.57
C THR A 120 -8.83 38.94 19.66
N VAL A 121 -8.53 38.17 18.58
CA VAL A 121 -8.89 36.76 18.49
C VAL A 121 -7.65 35.89 18.40
N THR A 122 -7.53 34.92 19.27
CA THR A 122 -6.59 33.80 19.14
C THR A 122 -7.34 32.54 18.77
N TYR A 123 -6.64 31.55 18.18
CA TYR A 123 -7.21 30.25 17.93
C TYR A 123 -6.22 29.14 18.25
N GLN A 124 -6.77 27.94 18.48
CA GLN A 124 -5.99 26.71 18.61
C GLN A 124 -6.71 25.58 17.92
N HIS A 125 -5.93 24.61 17.43
CA HIS A 125 -6.49 23.41 16.83
C HIS A 125 -6.72 22.32 17.89
N GLN A 126 -7.82 21.60 17.75
CA GLN A 126 -8.12 20.38 18.49
C GLN A 126 -8.33 19.25 17.50
N TYR A 127 -7.69 18.12 17.76
CA TYR A 127 -7.80 16.91 16.96
C TYR A 127 -8.72 15.91 17.64
N LYS A 128 -9.82 15.53 16.98
CA LYS A 128 -10.74 14.52 17.48
C LYS A 128 -10.65 13.30 16.55
N PRO A 129 -10.18 12.11 17.05
CA PRO A 129 -10.07 10.92 16.21
C PRO A 129 -11.43 10.49 15.69
N PHE A 130 -11.46 9.82 14.51
CA PHE A 130 -12.61 9.05 14.12
C PHE A 130 -12.84 7.93 15.14
N GLU A 131 -14.09 7.62 15.44
CA GLU A 131 -14.36 6.62 16.48
C GLU A 131 -13.97 5.23 16.01
N VAL A 132 -14.44 4.81 14.82
CA VAL A 132 -14.09 3.52 14.23
C VAL A 132 -13.61 3.70 12.79
N VAL A 133 -12.41 3.21 12.52
CA VAL A 133 -11.79 3.20 11.19
C VAL A 133 -11.85 1.79 10.62
N GLY A 134 -12.31 1.65 9.38
CA GLY A 134 -12.22 0.42 8.61
C GLY A 134 -10.91 0.36 7.82
N ILE A 135 -10.32 -0.84 7.70
CA ILE A 135 -9.16 -1.08 6.84
C ILE A 135 -9.46 -2.30 5.98
N ILE A 136 -9.33 -2.17 4.66
CA ILE A 136 -9.40 -3.28 3.71
C ILE A 136 -8.02 -3.46 3.10
N GLY A 137 -7.36 -4.57 3.45
CA GLY A 137 -5.99 -4.88 3.06
C GLY A 137 -5.89 -5.74 1.80
N PRO A 138 -4.74 -5.69 1.09
CA PRO A 138 -4.47 -6.48 -0.11
C PRO A 138 -3.86 -7.85 0.24
N TRP A 139 -3.61 -8.64 -0.82
CA TRP A 139 -3.07 -9.99 -0.68
C TRP A 139 -1.54 -10.09 -0.83
N ASN A 140 -0.88 -9.07 -1.40
CA ASN A 140 0.53 -9.17 -1.80
C ASN A 140 1.54 -8.97 -0.66
N PHE A 141 1.23 -8.13 0.32
CA PHE A 141 1.93 -7.97 1.60
C PHE A 141 0.86 -7.88 2.69
N PRO A 142 0.20 -9.01 3.01
CA PRO A 142 -1.06 -9.00 3.73
C PRO A 142 -0.96 -8.45 5.15
N PHE A 143 0.17 -8.66 5.80
CA PHE A 143 0.42 -8.15 7.15
C PHE A 143 0.93 -6.72 7.12
N LEU A 144 2.02 -6.44 6.40
CA LEU A 144 2.69 -5.13 6.40
C LEU A 144 1.77 -4.00 5.94
N ILE A 145 1.10 -4.16 4.78
CA ILE A 145 0.26 -3.09 4.22
C ILE A 145 -0.93 -2.80 5.14
N THR A 146 -1.46 -3.82 5.80
CA THR A 146 -2.48 -3.64 6.83
C THR A 146 -1.96 -2.80 8.00
N LEU A 147 -0.74 -3.03 8.46
CA LEU A 147 -0.13 -2.31 9.58
C LEU A 147 0.13 -0.84 9.28
N ILE A 148 0.44 -0.49 8.03
CA ILE A 148 0.72 0.90 7.63
C ILE A 148 -0.46 1.82 7.96
N ASP A 149 -1.69 1.32 7.86
CA ASP A 149 -2.89 2.08 8.21
C ASP A 149 -3.33 1.82 9.66
N LEU A 150 -3.19 0.57 10.14
CA LEU A 150 -3.65 0.15 11.46
C LEU A 150 -2.91 0.88 12.61
N ILE A 151 -1.57 0.92 12.54
CA ILE A 151 -0.78 1.49 13.63
C ILE A 151 -1.06 2.98 13.81
N PRO A 152 -0.99 3.85 12.78
CA PRO A 152 -1.29 5.27 12.97
C PRO A 152 -2.76 5.54 13.34
N ALA A 153 -3.73 4.72 12.90
CA ALA A 153 -5.13 4.86 13.33
C ALA A 153 -5.29 4.58 14.84
N LEU A 154 -4.69 3.51 15.34
CA LEU A 154 -4.67 3.19 16.77
C LEU A 154 -3.89 4.24 17.57
N MET A 155 -2.74 4.71 17.07
CA MET A 155 -1.94 5.77 17.67
C MET A 155 -2.70 7.12 17.72
N ALA A 156 -3.55 7.39 16.73
CA ALA A 156 -4.44 8.55 16.74
C ALA A 156 -5.54 8.45 17.82
N GLY A 157 -5.85 7.26 18.31
CA GLY A 157 -6.88 6.99 19.29
C GLY A 157 -8.20 6.50 18.70
N SER A 158 -8.20 6.08 17.45
CA SER A 158 -9.35 5.38 16.81
C SER A 158 -9.39 3.92 17.24
N ALA A 159 -10.59 3.33 17.25
CA ALA A 159 -10.76 1.89 17.19
C ALA A 159 -10.74 1.44 15.72
N VAL A 160 -10.37 0.18 15.45
CA VAL A 160 -10.14 -0.27 14.07
C VAL A 160 -10.76 -1.64 13.81
N VAL A 161 -11.44 -1.76 12.66
CA VAL A 161 -11.85 -3.05 12.09
C VAL A 161 -11.05 -3.30 10.81
N VAL A 162 -10.38 -4.43 10.74
CA VAL A 162 -9.57 -4.81 9.59
C VAL A 162 -10.21 -5.97 8.85
N LYS A 163 -10.39 -5.82 7.53
CA LYS A 163 -10.73 -6.90 6.61
C LYS A 163 -9.55 -7.17 5.69
N PRO A 164 -8.68 -8.13 6.00
CA PRO A 164 -7.65 -8.59 5.07
C PRO A 164 -8.24 -9.22 3.81
N SER A 165 -7.38 -9.47 2.81
CA SER A 165 -7.80 -10.15 1.59
C SER A 165 -8.18 -11.61 1.85
N GLU A 166 -9.22 -12.07 1.18
CA GLU A 166 -9.65 -13.48 1.13
C GLU A 166 -8.67 -14.39 0.38
N ILE A 167 -7.69 -13.81 -0.31
CA ILE A 167 -6.65 -14.57 -1.04
C ILE A 167 -5.58 -15.08 -0.08
N THR A 168 -5.27 -14.33 0.98
CA THR A 168 -4.23 -14.62 1.97
C THR A 168 -4.77 -14.53 3.39
N PRO A 169 -5.70 -15.43 3.81
CA PRO A 169 -6.47 -15.27 5.04
C PRO A 169 -5.88 -16.01 6.25
N ARG A 170 -4.90 -16.92 6.07
CA ARG A 170 -4.45 -17.85 7.13
C ARG A 170 -3.87 -17.12 8.34
N PHE A 171 -3.20 -15.99 8.11
CA PHE A 171 -2.55 -15.24 9.18
C PHE A 171 -3.52 -14.57 10.17
N ILE A 172 -4.81 -14.45 9.82
CA ILE A 172 -5.80 -13.72 10.61
C ILE A 172 -6.04 -14.39 11.95
N GLN A 173 -6.20 -15.72 11.96
CA GLN A 173 -6.48 -16.46 13.19
C GLN A 173 -5.33 -16.39 14.20
N PRO A 174 -4.06 -16.72 13.86
CA PRO A 174 -2.95 -16.58 14.79
C PRO A 174 -2.71 -15.12 15.20
N LEU A 175 -3.01 -14.14 14.35
CA LEU A 175 -2.91 -12.73 14.69
C LEU A 175 -3.97 -12.32 15.72
N GLN A 176 -5.21 -12.80 15.59
CA GLN A 176 -6.26 -12.59 16.61
C GLN A 176 -5.89 -13.18 17.97
N GLU A 177 -5.20 -14.31 18.01
CA GLU A 177 -4.72 -14.89 19.27
C GLU A 177 -3.66 -13.99 19.95
N THR A 178 -2.85 -13.26 19.19
CA THR A 178 -1.92 -12.26 19.77
C THR A 178 -2.65 -11.05 20.35
N LEU A 179 -3.75 -10.60 19.73
CA LEU A 179 -4.57 -9.52 20.28
C LEU A 179 -5.22 -9.89 21.62
N LYS A 180 -5.68 -11.14 21.77
CA LYS A 180 -6.25 -11.63 23.04
C LYS A 180 -5.28 -11.57 24.21
N GLN A 181 -3.96 -11.59 23.94
CA GLN A 181 -2.93 -11.45 24.97
C GLN A 181 -2.78 -10.01 25.47
N VAL A 182 -3.35 -9.04 24.75
CA VAL A 182 -3.35 -7.60 25.09
C VAL A 182 -4.80 -7.11 25.17
N PRO A 183 -5.51 -7.32 26.29
CA PRO A 183 -6.95 -7.08 26.39
C PRO A 183 -7.41 -5.66 26.02
N GLU A 184 -6.61 -4.65 26.34
CA GLU A 184 -6.90 -3.26 25.98
C GLU A 184 -6.92 -3.07 24.47
N LEU A 185 -5.93 -3.59 23.77
CA LEU A 185 -5.86 -3.53 22.29
C LEU A 185 -6.96 -4.39 21.66
N ASN A 186 -7.22 -5.56 22.23
CA ASN A 186 -8.33 -6.42 21.81
C ASN A 186 -9.69 -5.73 21.95
N GLY A 187 -9.84 -4.76 22.87
CA GLY A 187 -11.04 -3.93 23.03
C GLY A 187 -11.28 -2.95 21.87
N VAL A 188 -10.24 -2.56 21.15
CA VAL A 188 -10.29 -1.49 20.12
C VAL A 188 -9.78 -1.93 18.74
N CYS A 189 -9.41 -3.18 18.55
CA CYS A 189 -8.95 -3.73 17.28
C CYS A 189 -9.57 -5.10 17.01
N ARG A 190 -10.15 -5.28 15.82
CA ARG A 190 -10.73 -6.55 15.37
C ARG A 190 -10.38 -6.84 13.93
N PHE A 191 -10.20 -8.11 13.63
CA PHE A 191 -10.07 -8.63 12.27
C PHE A 191 -11.32 -9.40 11.89
N ILE A 192 -11.85 -9.14 10.69
CA ILE A 192 -13.00 -9.85 10.11
C ILE A 192 -12.57 -10.53 8.83
N GLN A 193 -13.27 -11.61 8.47
CA GLN A 193 -12.96 -12.41 7.29
C GLN A 193 -14.10 -12.38 6.29
N GLY A 194 -13.77 -12.28 5.01
CA GLY A 194 -14.74 -12.28 3.93
C GLY A 194 -14.20 -11.62 2.66
N ASP A 195 -15.05 -11.51 1.67
CA ASP A 195 -14.76 -10.97 0.34
C ASP A 195 -15.27 -9.53 0.15
N GLY A 196 -15.58 -9.15 -1.10
CA GLY A 196 -16.08 -7.82 -1.44
C GLY A 196 -17.42 -7.46 -0.78
N GLU A 197 -18.31 -8.43 -0.53
CA GLU A 197 -19.61 -8.19 0.14
C GLU A 197 -19.38 -7.84 1.61
N THR A 198 -18.45 -8.53 2.28
CA THR A 198 -18.01 -8.20 3.64
C THR A 198 -17.36 -6.82 3.70
N GLY A 199 -16.56 -6.47 2.68
CA GLY A 199 -15.99 -5.12 2.56
C GLY A 199 -17.06 -4.03 2.43
N GLN A 200 -18.12 -4.28 1.65
CA GLN A 200 -19.26 -3.36 1.53
C GLN A 200 -20.01 -3.20 2.86
N ALA A 201 -20.23 -4.29 3.58
CA ALA A 201 -20.85 -4.25 4.90
C ALA A 201 -19.99 -3.46 5.92
N LEU A 202 -18.67 -3.60 5.86
CA LEU A 202 -17.75 -2.83 6.70
C LEU A 202 -17.88 -1.33 6.43
N ILE A 203 -17.89 -0.91 5.14
CA ILE A 203 -18.00 0.51 4.74
C ILE A 203 -19.24 1.16 5.33
N ASN A 204 -20.35 0.43 5.41
CA ASN A 204 -21.62 0.92 5.92
C ASN A 204 -21.64 1.20 7.44
N ASN A 205 -20.62 0.73 8.17
CA ASN A 205 -20.60 0.75 9.64
C ASN A 205 -19.48 1.60 10.26
N VAL A 206 -18.51 2.08 9.46
CA VAL A 206 -17.34 2.81 9.96
C VAL A 206 -17.39 4.31 9.66
N ASP A 207 -16.55 5.10 10.34
CA ASP A 207 -16.52 6.57 10.22
C ASP A 207 -15.49 7.07 9.18
N ALA A 208 -14.53 6.21 8.81
CA ALA A 208 -13.54 6.44 7.76
C ALA A 208 -13.01 5.07 7.29
N LEU A 209 -12.49 5.00 6.07
CA LEU A 209 -11.96 3.75 5.53
C LEU A 209 -10.63 3.94 4.81
N CYS A 210 -9.67 3.06 5.11
CA CYS A 210 -8.46 2.86 4.33
C CYS A 210 -8.64 1.64 3.41
N PHE A 211 -8.27 1.78 2.16
CA PHE A 211 -8.34 0.71 1.16
C PHE A 211 -7.02 0.61 0.40
N THR A 212 -6.47 -0.59 0.28
CA THR A 212 -5.36 -0.88 -0.63
C THR A 212 -5.75 -2.03 -1.56
N GLY A 213 -5.68 -1.79 -2.87
CA GLY A 213 -6.05 -2.79 -3.87
C GLY A 213 -6.10 -2.25 -5.30
N SER A 214 -6.81 -2.95 -6.20
CA SER A 214 -6.90 -2.56 -7.60
C SER A 214 -7.71 -1.27 -7.82
N VAL A 215 -7.38 -0.52 -8.88
CA VAL A 215 -8.13 0.67 -9.31
C VAL A 215 -9.63 0.38 -9.49
N LYS A 216 -9.94 -0.77 -10.11
CA LYS A 216 -11.34 -1.19 -10.33
C LYS A 216 -12.12 -1.32 -9.02
N THR A 217 -11.54 -1.97 -8.02
CA THR A 217 -12.18 -2.15 -6.71
C THR A 217 -12.19 -0.83 -5.93
N GLY A 218 -11.10 -0.04 -6.01
CA GLY A 218 -11.03 1.27 -5.36
C GLY A 218 -12.12 2.24 -5.79
N LYS A 219 -12.47 2.25 -7.08
CA LYS A 219 -13.61 3.04 -7.60
C LYS A 219 -14.95 2.62 -6.98
N LEU A 220 -15.17 1.31 -6.75
CA LEU A 220 -16.36 0.81 -6.08
C LEU A 220 -16.40 1.19 -4.60
N VAL A 221 -15.27 1.03 -3.91
CA VAL A 221 -15.10 1.42 -2.51
C VAL A 221 -15.33 2.92 -2.33
N TYR A 222 -14.75 3.75 -3.18
CA TYR A 222 -14.94 5.20 -3.14
C TYR A 222 -16.41 5.61 -3.36
N LYS A 223 -17.07 4.96 -4.33
CA LYS A 223 -18.51 5.19 -4.56
C LYS A 223 -19.33 4.85 -3.32
N SER A 224 -19.08 3.70 -2.69
CA SER A 224 -19.75 3.30 -1.47
C SER A 224 -19.48 4.26 -0.30
N GLY A 225 -18.23 4.72 -0.15
CA GLY A 225 -17.88 5.74 0.85
C GLY A 225 -18.64 7.05 0.66
N ALA A 226 -18.82 7.49 -0.59
CA ALA A 226 -19.59 8.68 -0.91
C ALA A 226 -21.09 8.51 -0.56
N GLU A 227 -21.67 7.34 -0.80
CA GLU A 227 -23.06 7.02 -0.42
C GLU A 227 -23.25 7.04 1.11
N ASN A 228 -22.23 6.65 1.87
CA ASN A 228 -22.23 6.68 3.35
C ASN A 228 -21.66 7.99 3.94
N PHE A 229 -21.22 8.92 3.11
CA PHE A 229 -20.66 10.22 3.49
C PHE A 229 -19.44 10.12 4.44
N ILE A 230 -18.60 9.11 4.22
CA ILE A 230 -17.36 8.89 4.97
C ILE A 230 -16.12 9.14 4.11
N PRO A 231 -15.00 9.61 4.70
CA PRO A 231 -13.74 9.74 3.98
C PRO A 231 -13.17 8.35 3.62
N ILE A 232 -12.69 8.25 2.39
CA ILE A 232 -11.97 7.09 1.87
C ILE A 232 -10.54 7.50 1.56
N TYR A 233 -9.57 6.73 2.06
CA TYR A 233 -8.14 6.83 1.78
C TYR A 233 -7.73 5.60 0.97
N ALA A 234 -7.57 5.76 -0.34
CA ALA A 234 -7.34 4.64 -1.25
C ALA A 234 -5.92 4.70 -1.84
N GLU A 235 -5.19 3.61 -1.65
CA GLU A 235 -3.93 3.28 -2.31
C GLU A 235 -4.21 2.23 -3.38
N LEU A 236 -3.94 2.55 -4.65
CA LEU A 236 -4.33 1.73 -5.77
C LEU A 236 -3.13 1.27 -6.60
N GLY A 237 -3.38 0.76 -7.81
CA GLY A 237 -2.34 0.26 -8.67
C GLY A 237 -1.38 1.32 -9.21
N GLY A 238 -0.26 0.85 -9.73
CA GLY A 238 0.77 1.65 -10.38
C GLY A 238 1.13 1.09 -11.76
N LYS A 239 1.90 1.85 -12.52
CA LYS A 239 2.61 1.45 -13.73
C LYS A 239 3.92 2.22 -13.76
N ASP A 240 4.71 1.99 -12.75
CA ASP A 240 5.79 2.87 -12.34
C ASP A 240 6.92 2.89 -13.37
N PRO A 241 7.30 4.07 -13.88
CA PRO A 241 8.38 4.23 -14.83
C PRO A 241 9.73 4.42 -14.13
N VAL A 242 10.80 3.98 -14.81
CA VAL A 242 12.15 4.49 -14.60
C VAL A 242 12.67 5.11 -15.87
N ILE A 243 13.25 6.31 -15.74
CA ILE A 243 14.01 6.97 -16.82
C ILE A 243 15.50 6.83 -16.51
N ILE A 244 16.27 6.29 -17.47
CA ILE A 244 17.72 6.07 -17.38
C ILE A 244 18.38 6.97 -18.41
N THR A 245 19.10 8.01 -17.95
CA THR A 245 19.70 9.02 -18.84
C THR A 245 20.97 8.50 -19.53
N GLU A 246 21.45 9.24 -20.53
CA GLU A 246 22.67 8.88 -21.28
C GLU A 246 23.93 8.81 -20.42
N ASN A 247 23.97 9.55 -19.31
CA ASN A 247 25.11 9.63 -18.39
C ASN A 247 25.05 8.60 -17.27
N ALA A 248 23.98 7.82 -17.14
CA ALA A 248 23.85 6.77 -16.14
C ALA A 248 24.79 5.59 -16.43
N ASP A 249 25.29 4.93 -15.39
CA ASP A 249 26.01 3.68 -15.56
C ASP A 249 25.03 2.55 -15.94
N PRO A 250 25.14 1.93 -17.13
CA PRO A 250 24.18 0.95 -17.59
C PRO A 250 24.20 -0.34 -16.75
N LYS A 251 25.34 -0.72 -16.14
CA LYS A 251 25.44 -1.94 -15.32
C LYS A 251 24.83 -1.76 -13.95
N GLU A 252 25.10 -0.65 -13.29
CA GLU A 252 24.48 -0.34 -12.00
C GLU A 252 22.99 -0.10 -12.18
N SER A 253 22.58 0.60 -13.24
CA SER A 253 21.16 0.80 -13.57
C SER A 253 20.42 -0.54 -13.78
N ALA A 254 21.05 -1.50 -14.47
CA ALA A 254 20.43 -2.82 -14.68
C ALA A 254 20.21 -3.59 -13.36
N LYS A 255 21.15 -3.52 -12.40
CA LYS A 255 21.00 -4.13 -11.06
C LYS A 255 19.86 -3.51 -10.27
N ILE A 256 19.79 -2.17 -10.27
CA ILE A 256 18.76 -1.40 -9.55
C ILE A 256 17.38 -1.72 -10.14
N VAL A 257 17.24 -1.68 -11.46
CA VAL A 257 15.99 -1.98 -12.16
C VAL A 257 15.56 -3.42 -11.93
N LEU A 258 16.45 -4.41 -12.08
CA LEU A 258 16.10 -5.81 -11.83
C LEU A 258 15.54 -5.99 -10.42
N ARG A 259 16.26 -5.49 -9.41
CA ARG A 259 15.78 -5.57 -8.01
C ARG A 259 14.38 -5.00 -7.87
N ALA A 260 14.16 -3.78 -8.36
CA ALA A 260 12.90 -3.06 -8.19
C ALA A 260 11.72 -3.67 -8.98
N SER A 261 12.01 -4.33 -10.12
CA SER A 261 10.98 -4.99 -10.93
C SER A 261 10.67 -6.43 -10.49
N VAL A 262 11.59 -7.08 -9.75
CA VAL A 262 11.52 -8.53 -9.49
C VAL A 262 11.30 -8.86 -8.01
N GLN A 263 11.63 -7.95 -7.11
CA GLN A 263 11.37 -8.13 -5.69
C GLN A 263 9.90 -8.53 -5.47
N ALA A 264 9.66 -9.47 -4.55
CA ALA A 264 8.33 -10.06 -4.32
C ALA A 264 7.68 -10.66 -5.59
N THR A 265 8.48 -11.11 -6.55
CA THR A 265 8.03 -11.61 -7.85
C THR A 265 7.29 -10.52 -8.67
N GLY A 266 7.67 -9.25 -8.50
CA GLY A 266 6.98 -8.11 -9.12
C GLY A 266 5.54 -7.87 -8.63
N GLN A 267 5.09 -8.60 -7.61
CA GLN A 267 3.73 -8.47 -7.04
C GLN A 267 3.67 -7.33 -6.02
N ALA A 268 4.12 -6.14 -6.43
CA ALA A 268 4.14 -4.93 -5.61
C ALA A 268 3.64 -3.73 -6.42
N CYS A 269 2.81 -2.89 -5.81
CA CYS A 269 2.22 -1.72 -6.45
C CYS A 269 3.26 -0.69 -6.92
N GLN A 270 4.43 -0.63 -6.26
CA GLN A 270 5.55 0.25 -6.60
C GLN A 270 6.69 -0.51 -7.31
N SER A 271 6.42 -1.65 -7.93
CA SER A 271 7.37 -2.30 -8.84
C SER A 271 7.63 -1.42 -10.06
N ILE A 272 8.88 -1.37 -10.51
CA ILE A 272 9.16 -0.76 -11.82
C ILE A 272 8.61 -1.67 -12.91
N GLU A 273 7.66 -1.14 -13.67
CA GLU A 273 6.95 -1.85 -14.72
C GLU A 273 7.14 -1.24 -16.12
N ARG A 274 7.88 -0.13 -16.24
CA ARG A 274 8.25 0.50 -17.51
C ARG A 274 9.66 1.09 -17.42
N VAL A 275 10.53 0.68 -18.34
CA VAL A 275 11.91 1.16 -18.41
C VAL A 275 12.10 1.98 -19.67
N TYR A 276 12.49 3.24 -19.51
CA TYR A 276 12.90 4.14 -20.59
C TYR A 276 14.40 4.36 -20.48
N VAL A 277 15.17 3.90 -21.46
CA VAL A 277 16.64 3.99 -21.46
C VAL A 277 17.11 4.76 -22.68
N HIS A 278 18.07 5.69 -22.48
CA HIS A 278 18.64 6.45 -23.58
C HIS A 278 19.36 5.52 -24.58
N GLU A 279 19.17 5.77 -25.89
CA GLU A 279 19.63 4.90 -26.97
C GLU A 279 21.14 4.65 -26.93
N SER A 280 21.95 5.61 -26.50
CA SER A 280 23.42 5.51 -26.46
C SER A 280 23.94 4.44 -25.50
N ILE A 281 23.18 4.07 -24.47
CA ILE A 281 23.57 3.08 -23.45
C ILE A 281 22.64 1.85 -23.44
N ALA A 282 21.59 1.85 -24.27
CA ALA A 282 20.51 0.87 -24.23
C ALA A 282 20.98 -0.58 -24.47
N ASP A 283 21.90 -0.80 -25.41
CA ASP A 283 22.38 -2.15 -25.71
C ASP A 283 23.21 -2.75 -24.57
N ASN A 284 24.06 -1.92 -23.93
CA ASN A 284 24.82 -2.34 -22.76
C ASN A 284 23.89 -2.62 -21.57
N PHE A 285 22.91 -1.75 -21.35
CA PHE A 285 21.91 -1.92 -20.30
C PHE A 285 21.08 -3.20 -20.50
N LYS A 286 20.53 -3.42 -21.70
CA LYS A 286 19.74 -4.63 -22.03
C LYS A 286 20.56 -5.91 -21.86
N THR A 287 21.82 -5.90 -22.33
CA THR A 287 22.72 -7.06 -22.21
C THR A 287 22.95 -7.42 -20.74
N GLU A 288 23.25 -6.44 -19.89
CA GLU A 288 23.47 -6.66 -18.45
C GLU A 288 22.17 -7.09 -17.76
N LEU A 289 21.05 -6.42 -18.03
CA LEU A 289 19.74 -6.75 -17.46
C LEU A 289 19.33 -8.19 -17.78
N VAL A 290 19.51 -8.64 -19.02
CA VAL A 290 19.21 -10.02 -19.44
C VAL A 290 20.12 -11.03 -18.73
N GLN A 291 21.41 -10.73 -18.59
CA GLN A 291 22.34 -11.59 -17.87
C GLN A 291 21.92 -11.74 -16.41
N LEU A 292 21.58 -10.63 -15.73
CA LEU A 292 21.14 -10.62 -14.34
C LEU A 292 19.78 -11.32 -14.18
N ALA A 293 18.85 -11.09 -15.10
CA ALA A 293 17.52 -11.74 -15.10
C ALA A 293 17.62 -13.28 -15.19
N LYS A 294 18.53 -13.79 -16.02
CA LYS A 294 18.80 -15.24 -16.14
C LYS A 294 19.44 -15.86 -14.90
N ALA A 295 20.05 -15.05 -14.04
CA ALA A 295 20.66 -15.53 -12.78
C ALA A 295 19.65 -15.62 -11.64
N VAL A 296 18.44 -15.07 -11.80
CA VAL A 296 17.38 -15.16 -10.79
C VAL A 296 16.84 -16.60 -10.74
N THR A 297 16.71 -17.12 -9.52
CA THR A 297 16.21 -18.48 -9.27
C THR A 297 14.92 -18.46 -8.45
N LEU A 298 14.07 -19.48 -8.66
CA LEU A 298 12.85 -19.68 -7.88
C LEU A 298 13.19 -20.23 -6.49
N ASN A 299 12.40 -19.89 -5.48
CA ASN A 299 12.48 -20.49 -4.15
C ASN A 299 11.81 -21.89 -4.09
N TYR A 300 12.08 -22.71 -5.11
CA TYR A 300 11.55 -24.06 -5.26
C TYR A 300 12.68 -25.06 -5.54
N PRO A 301 12.66 -26.25 -4.92
CA PRO A 301 11.66 -26.74 -3.96
C PRO A 301 11.80 -26.14 -2.55
N ASN A 302 12.97 -25.62 -2.17
CA ASN A 302 13.24 -25.10 -0.85
C ASN A 302 12.84 -23.61 -0.74
N ILE A 303 11.86 -23.30 0.12
CA ILE A 303 11.34 -21.94 0.30
C ILE A 303 12.36 -20.94 0.88
N ARG A 304 13.45 -21.45 1.49
CA ARG A 304 14.54 -20.63 2.07
C ARG A 304 15.71 -20.42 1.11
N GLU A 305 15.60 -20.89 -0.12
CA GLU A 305 16.60 -20.73 -1.17
C GLU A 305 15.99 -19.96 -2.35
N GLY A 306 16.85 -19.50 -3.28
CA GLY A 306 16.39 -18.73 -4.43
C GLY A 306 16.01 -17.29 -4.11
N HIS A 307 15.51 -16.58 -5.11
CA HIS A 307 15.31 -15.13 -5.08
C HIS A 307 13.83 -14.73 -5.08
N ILE A 308 12.97 -15.49 -5.75
CA ILE A 308 11.56 -15.16 -5.95
C ILE A 308 10.63 -16.33 -5.65
N GLY A 309 9.44 -16.00 -5.16
CA GLY A 309 8.38 -16.95 -4.82
C GLY A 309 7.37 -17.17 -5.94
N PRO A 310 6.28 -17.92 -5.65
CA PRO A 310 5.20 -18.17 -6.60
C PRO A 310 4.33 -16.94 -6.82
N LEU A 311 3.46 -17.03 -7.82
CA LEU A 311 2.33 -16.11 -7.97
C LEU A 311 1.27 -16.45 -6.92
N ILE A 312 1.02 -15.50 -6.03
CA ILE A 312 0.09 -15.67 -4.91
C ILE A 312 -1.34 -15.81 -5.42
N PHE A 313 -1.76 -14.89 -6.29
CA PHE A 313 -3.09 -14.89 -6.87
C PHE A 313 -3.08 -15.59 -8.23
N ASP A 314 -3.84 -16.67 -8.35
CA ASP A 314 -3.81 -17.53 -9.53
C ASP A 314 -4.16 -16.81 -10.84
N LYS A 315 -5.16 -15.92 -10.78
CA LYS A 315 -5.57 -15.11 -11.95
C LYS A 315 -4.50 -14.14 -12.42
N GLN A 316 -3.50 -13.84 -11.60
CA GLN A 316 -2.39 -12.96 -12.00
C GLN A 316 -1.53 -13.62 -13.09
N ALA A 317 -1.42 -14.94 -13.09
CA ALA A 317 -0.74 -15.66 -14.16
C ALA A 317 -1.38 -15.41 -15.53
N ASP A 318 -2.71 -15.43 -15.60
CA ASP A 318 -3.45 -15.22 -16.84
C ASP A 318 -3.26 -13.77 -17.36
N ILE A 319 -3.19 -12.80 -16.45
CA ILE A 319 -2.91 -11.39 -16.79
C ILE A 319 -1.49 -11.24 -17.35
N ILE A 320 -0.49 -11.80 -16.65
CA ILE A 320 0.91 -11.76 -17.08
C ILE A 320 1.07 -12.41 -18.45
N GLU A 321 0.50 -13.60 -18.65
CA GLU A 321 0.55 -14.32 -19.93
C GLU A 321 -0.13 -13.54 -21.06
N SER A 322 -1.29 -12.93 -20.79
CA SER A 322 -2.01 -12.08 -21.74
C SER A 322 -1.16 -10.87 -22.17
N HIS A 323 -0.52 -10.19 -21.22
CA HIS A 323 0.33 -9.03 -21.52
C HIS A 323 1.57 -9.42 -22.33
N ILE A 324 2.22 -10.55 -22.01
CA ILE A 324 3.38 -11.05 -22.75
C ILE A 324 2.97 -11.43 -24.18
N ASN A 325 1.82 -12.08 -24.36
CA ASN A 325 1.33 -12.49 -25.68
C ASN A 325 0.93 -11.29 -26.53
N ASP A 326 0.22 -10.29 -25.96
CA ASP A 326 -0.09 -9.03 -26.65
C ASP A 326 1.18 -8.34 -27.16
N ALA A 327 2.24 -8.28 -26.34
CA ALA A 327 3.52 -7.70 -26.74
C ALA A 327 4.16 -8.48 -27.89
N LYS A 328 4.18 -9.82 -27.83
CA LYS A 328 4.69 -10.68 -28.92
C LYS A 328 3.93 -10.47 -30.22
N GLU A 329 2.60 -10.45 -30.17
CA GLU A 329 1.73 -10.26 -31.34
C GLU A 329 1.95 -8.91 -32.00
N LYS A 330 2.33 -7.87 -31.21
CA LYS A 330 2.65 -6.53 -31.68
C LYS A 330 4.12 -6.33 -32.07
N GLY A 331 4.92 -7.41 -32.08
CA GLY A 331 6.29 -7.40 -32.58
C GLY A 331 7.37 -7.11 -31.55
N ALA A 332 7.05 -7.16 -30.24
CA ALA A 332 8.05 -7.09 -29.18
C ALA A 332 8.96 -8.33 -29.17
N GLU A 333 10.18 -8.15 -28.70
CA GLU A 333 11.19 -9.21 -28.57
C GLU A 333 11.32 -9.68 -27.11
N ILE A 334 11.13 -10.97 -26.86
CA ILE A 334 11.37 -11.56 -25.55
C ILE A 334 12.86 -11.90 -25.41
N LEU A 335 13.57 -11.11 -24.59
CA LEU A 335 15.00 -11.25 -24.38
C LEU A 335 15.35 -12.26 -23.27
N SER A 336 14.44 -12.47 -22.31
CA SER A 336 14.55 -13.45 -21.22
C SER A 336 13.17 -13.81 -20.69
N GLY A 337 13.00 -15.02 -20.12
CA GLY A 337 11.75 -15.48 -19.53
C GLY A 337 10.65 -15.68 -20.56
N GLY A 338 9.46 -15.15 -20.31
CA GLY A 338 8.35 -15.11 -21.28
C GLY A 338 7.33 -16.23 -21.18
N SER A 339 7.32 -16.98 -20.08
CA SER A 339 6.35 -18.06 -19.86
C SER A 339 6.03 -18.25 -18.37
N ILE A 340 4.81 -18.71 -18.13
CA ILE A 340 4.40 -19.20 -16.81
C ILE A 340 4.88 -20.64 -16.65
N GLU A 341 5.50 -20.95 -15.52
CA GLU A 341 5.98 -22.29 -15.17
C GLU A 341 5.11 -22.89 -14.06
N ASN A 342 5.00 -24.23 -14.04
CA ASN A 342 4.28 -24.96 -12.99
C ASN A 342 5.28 -25.82 -12.22
N HIS A 343 5.43 -25.53 -10.92
CA HIS A 343 6.26 -26.31 -10.01
C HIS A 343 5.45 -26.64 -8.75
N GLY A 344 5.39 -27.93 -8.39
CA GLY A 344 4.66 -28.42 -7.22
C GLY A 344 3.14 -28.15 -7.24
N GLY A 345 2.58 -27.77 -8.40
CA GLY A 345 1.18 -27.37 -8.56
C GLY A 345 0.94 -25.85 -8.46
N GLY A 346 1.93 -25.09 -8.00
CA GLY A 346 1.90 -23.61 -8.02
C GLY A 346 2.31 -23.04 -9.38
N LYS A 347 1.93 -21.77 -9.61
CA LYS A 347 2.30 -20.99 -10.80
C LYS A 347 3.49 -20.09 -10.47
N TRP A 348 4.47 -20.08 -11.36
CA TRP A 348 5.73 -19.36 -11.21
C TRP A 348 6.07 -18.61 -12.50
N VAL A 349 6.85 -17.56 -12.38
CA VAL A 349 7.35 -16.82 -13.54
C VAL A 349 8.74 -16.29 -13.24
N LEU A 350 9.70 -16.60 -14.12
CA LEU A 350 11.03 -16.00 -14.08
C LEU A 350 11.00 -14.58 -14.66
N PRO A 351 11.97 -13.73 -14.31
CA PRO A 351 12.03 -12.38 -14.84
C PRO A 351 11.98 -12.37 -16.37
N THR A 352 10.98 -11.64 -16.89
CA THR A 352 10.72 -11.53 -18.32
C THR A 352 11.16 -10.15 -18.81
N VAL A 353 12.26 -10.10 -19.56
CA VAL A 353 12.76 -8.87 -20.18
C VAL A 353 12.23 -8.79 -21.61
N ILE A 354 11.58 -7.69 -21.95
CA ILE A 354 10.94 -7.46 -23.25
C ILE A 354 11.55 -6.22 -23.89
N GLY A 355 12.12 -6.37 -25.07
CA GLY A 355 12.62 -5.28 -25.92
C GLY A 355 11.65 -4.94 -27.05
N ASN A 356 11.93 -3.88 -27.78
CA ASN A 356 11.14 -3.42 -28.92
C ASN A 356 9.65 -3.21 -28.58
N VAL A 357 9.39 -2.54 -27.44
CA VAL A 357 8.04 -2.25 -26.95
C VAL A 357 7.62 -0.82 -27.29
N ASP A 358 6.31 -0.60 -27.40
CA ASP A 358 5.69 0.72 -27.53
C ASP A 358 4.38 0.81 -26.73
N HIS A 359 3.82 2.03 -26.66
CA HIS A 359 2.61 2.31 -25.89
C HIS A 359 1.30 1.73 -26.46
N SER A 360 1.33 1.00 -27.57
CA SER A 360 0.19 0.22 -28.03
C SER A 360 0.05 -1.12 -27.29
N MET A 361 1.11 -1.53 -26.57
CA MET A 361 1.21 -2.82 -25.89
C MET A 361 0.71 -2.78 -24.46
N LEU A 362 0.00 -3.81 -24.01
CA LEU A 362 -0.53 -3.89 -22.65
C LEU A 362 0.57 -3.81 -21.58
N VAL A 363 1.75 -4.38 -21.82
CA VAL A 363 2.91 -4.32 -20.92
C VAL A 363 3.42 -2.91 -20.65
N MET A 364 3.04 -1.92 -21.48
CA MET A 364 3.40 -0.52 -21.29
C MET A 364 2.27 0.30 -20.67
N MET A 365 1.01 -0.12 -20.80
CA MET A 365 -0.15 0.69 -20.44
C MET A 365 -0.94 0.19 -19.22
N GLU A 366 -0.98 -1.14 -19.02
CA GLU A 366 -1.73 -1.76 -17.93
C GLU A 366 -0.80 -2.35 -16.87
N GLU A 367 -1.22 -2.29 -15.60
CA GLU A 367 -0.50 -2.89 -14.48
C GLU A 367 -0.36 -4.41 -14.68
N THR A 368 0.87 -4.90 -14.74
CA THR A 368 1.17 -6.33 -14.97
C THR A 368 1.24 -7.11 -13.65
N PHE A 369 1.72 -6.47 -12.57
CA PHE A 369 1.86 -7.04 -11.23
C PHE A 369 2.59 -8.38 -11.20
N GLY A 370 3.70 -8.43 -11.93
CA GLY A 370 4.58 -9.59 -12.09
C GLY A 370 5.98 -9.15 -12.54
N PRO A 371 6.97 -10.05 -12.58
CA PRO A 371 8.36 -9.71 -12.86
C PRO A 371 8.59 -9.54 -14.39
N VAL A 372 7.85 -8.63 -15.01
CA VAL A 372 7.91 -8.32 -16.44
C VAL A 372 8.50 -6.92 -16.62
N ILE A 373 9.59 -6.83 -17.38
CA ILE A 373 10.42 -5.64 -17.52
C ILE A 373 10.45 -5.23 -19.00
N PRO A 374 9.48 -4.44 -19.47
CA PRO A 374 9.51 -3.88 -20.82
C PRO A 374 10.51 -2.72 -20.89
N VAL A 375 11.39 -2.75 -21.88
CA VAL A 375 12.46 -1.78 -22.09
C VAL A 375 12.24 -1.05 -23.41
N MET A 376 11.95 0.23 -23.32
CA MET A 376 11.79 1.14 -24.45
C MET A 376 12.99 2.10 -24.55
N THR A 377 13.50 2.31 -25.74
CA THR A 377 14.58 3.28 -25.98
C THR A 377 14.01 4.64 -26.33
N TYR A 378 14.76 5.70 -25.99
CA TYR A 378 14.46 7.07 -26.37
C TYR A 378 15.75 7.82 -26.75
N SER A 379 15.64 8.92 -27.50
CA SER A 379 16.76 9.79 -27.90
C SER A 379 16.66 11.22 -27.34
N ASP A 380 15.47 11.66 -26.97
CA ASP A 380 15.20 12.98 -26.38
C ASP A 380 14.58 12.80 -24.98
N ILE A 381 15.18 13.41 -23.97
CA ILE A 381 14.71 13.34 -22.57
C ILE A 381 13.28 13.86 -22.40
N ASN A 382 12.86 14.87 -23.18
CA ASN A 382 11.49 15.37 -23.14
C ASN A 382 10.49 14.33 -23.68
N GLU A 383 10.89 13.49 -24.64
CA GLU A 383 10.10 12.37 -25.09
C GLU A 383 9.96 11.32 -23.98
N ALA A 384 11.05 10.97 -23.31
CA ALA A 384 11.01 10.01 -22.19
C ALA A 384 10.08 10.50 -21.07
N ILE A 385 10.15 11.78 -20.70
CA ILE A 385 9.26 12.39 -19.70
C ILE A 385 7.80 12.31 -20.16
N ARG A 386 7.51 12.66 -21.41
CA ARG A 386 6.16 12.58 -21.98
C ARG A 386 5.63 11.15 -21.94
N LEU A 387 6.44 10.17 -22.36
CA LEU A 387 6.08 8.75 -22.33
C LEU A 387 5.92 8.21 -20.90
N ALA A 388 6.77 8.61 -19.95
CA ALA A 388 6.62 8.26 -18.54
C ALA A 388 5.29 8.74 -17.98
N ASN A 389 4.86 9.94 -18.38
CA ASN A 389 3.59 10.54 -17.96
C ASN A 389 2.36 10.04 -18.75
N ASP A 390 2.55 9.37 -19.89
CA ASP A 390 1.47 8.83 -20.73
C ASP A 390 0.92 7.52 -20.14
N THR A 391 0.18 7.65 -19.06
CA THR A 391 -0.48 6.57 -18.34
C THR A 391 -1.62 7.11 -17.48
N LYS A 392 -2.58 6.25 -17.14
CA LYS A 392 -3.63 6.55 -16.16
C LYS A 392 -3.17 6.45 -14.70
N TYR A 393 -1.95 5.97 -14.46
CA TYR A 393 -1.35 5.79 -13.15
C TYR A 393 -0.38 6.93 -12.78
N GLY A 394 -0.03 7.03 -11.50
CA GLY A 394 0.95 7.98 -10.99
C GLY A 394 1.28 7.70 -9.53
N LEU A 395 1.65 6.44 -9.22
CA LEU A 395 1.96 6.00 -7.85
C LEU A 395 3.38 6.38 -7.46
N SER A 396 4.38 5.79 -8.12
CA SER A 396 5.77 6.16 -7.95
C SER A 396 6.53 6.13 -9.29
N ALA A 397 7.77 6.63 -9.27
CA ALA A 397 8.66 6.66 -10.42
C ALA A 397 10.11 6.66 -9.94
N ALA A 398 11.04 6.53 -10.90
CA ALA A 398 12.47 6.61 -10.62
C ALA A 398 13.23 7.30 -11.75
N VAL A 399 14.39 7.88 -11.39
CA VAL A 399 15.35 8.42 -12.36
C VAL A 399 16.75 7.98 -11.98
N LEU A 400 17.46 7.38 -12.94
CA LEU A 400 18.87 7.00 -12.84
C LEU A 400 19.66 7.83 -13.84
N ALA A 401 20.68 8.55 -13.39
CA ALA A 401 21.43 9.53 -14.16
C ALA A 401 22.91 9.51 -13.79
N GLY A 402 23.70 10.34 -14.44
CA GLY A 402 25.13 10.49 -14.13
C GLY A 402 25.38 11.04 -12.71
N ASP A 403 24.48 11.90 -12.25
CA ASP A 403 24.48 12.43 -10.88
C ASP A 403 23.07 12.78 -10.40
N SER A 404 22.94 13.12 -9.11
CA SER A 404 21.65 13.42 -8.48
C SER A 404 21.05 14.73 -9.01
N GLN A 405 21.84 15.71 -9.45
CA GLN A 405 21.35 16.98 -9.96
C GLN A 405 20.67 16.80 -11.34
N GLU A 406 21.27 15.99 -12.20
CA GLU A 406 20.67 15.59 -13.48
C GLU A 406 19.38 14.83 -13.22
N ALA A 407 19.40 13.83 -12.33
CA ALA A 407 18.23 13.04 -12.00
C ALA A 407 17.08 13.89 -11.44
N GLU A 408 17.36 14.83 -10.53
CA GLU A 408 16.37 15.78 -10.00
C GLU A 408 15.75 16.67 -11.08
N SER A 409 16.55 17.10 -12.05
CA SER A 409 16.06 17.95 -13.15
C SER A 409 15.01 17.25 -13.99
N VAL A 410 15.14 15.93 -14.18
CA VAL A 410 14.18 15.07 -14.88
C VAL A 410 12.98 14.74 -13.98
N ALA A 411 13.24 14.34 -12.73
CA ALA A 411 12.23 13.90 -11.79
C ALA A 411 11.14 14.94 -11.53
N LYS A 412 11.47 16.23 -11.53
CA LYS A 412 10.51 17.35 -11.34
C LYS A 412 9.40 17.40 -12.38
N HIS A 413 9.57 16.73 -13.51
CA HIS A 413 8.61 16.72 -14.61
C HIS A 413 7.79 15.41 -14.69
N ILE A 414 7.96 14.49 -13.74
CA ILE A 414 7.24 13.22 -13.72
C ILE A 414 6.01 13.33 -12.81
N ASP A 415 4.84 12.98 -13.35
CA ASP A 415 3.56 12.97 -12.66
C ASP A 415 3.40 11.69 -11.81
N ALA A 416 4.11 11.62 -10.69
CA ALA A 416 4.02 10.52 -9.72
C ALA A 416 4.05 11.06 -8.29
N GLY A 417 3.43 10.32 -7.37
CA GLY A 417 3.34 10.70 -5.97
C GLY A 417 4.71 10.75 -5.28
N ALA A 418 5.64 9.91 -5.71
CA ALA A 418 7.03 9.95 -5.25
C ALA A 418 7.98 9.53 -6.38
N VAL A 419 9.14 10.16 -6.43
CA VAL A 419 10.18 9.83 -7.42
C VAL A 419 11.47 9.49 -6.69
N SER A 420 11.98 8.28 -6.89
CA SER A 420 13.28 7.85 -6.38
C SER A 420 14.41 8.40 -7.27
N ILE A 421 15.41 9.00 -6.65
CA ILE A 421 16.61 9.53 -7.32
C ILE A 421 17.76 8.57 -7.10
N GLN A 422 18.42 8.11 -8.17
CA GLN A 422 19.55 7.17 -8.15
C GLN A 422 19.23 5.82 -7.50
N ASP A 423 17.95 5.50 -7.37
CA ASP A 423 17.40 4.22 -6.91
C ASP A 423 15.98 4.06 -7.50
N CYS A 424 15.42 2.85 -7.45
CA CYS A 424 14.06 2.57 -7.94
C CYS A 424 13.10 2.08 -6.83
N GLY A 425 13.49 2.17 -5.55
CA GLY A 425 12.70 1.57 -4.48
C GLY A 425 12.73 2.31 -3.15
N ILE A 426 13.22 3.55 -3.09
CA ILE A 426 13.32 4.33 -1.85
C ILE A 426 11.97 4.44 -1.17
N THR A 427 10.92 4.64 -1.93
CA THR A 427 9.54 4.82 -1.45
C THR A 427 8.93 3.58 -0.79
N THR A 428 9.58 2.43 -0.87
CA THR A 428 9.12 1.18 -0.23
C THR A 428 9.62 1.02 1.21
N TYR A 429 10.63 1.80 1.64
CA TYR A 429 11.23 1.70 2.97
C TYR A 429 11.41 3.04 3.70
N VAL A 430 11.24 4.19 3.03
CA VAL A 430 11.28 5.53 3.63
C VAL A 430 9.84 6.07 3.69
N PHE A 431 9.37 6.37 4.90
CA PHE A 431 7.98 6.77 5.17
C PHE A 431 7.83 8.21 5.71
N ASP A 432 8.94 8.94 5.83
CA ASP A 432 8.95 10.30 6.41
C ASP A 432 8.36 11.36 5.46
N GLY A 433 8.52 11.15 4.14
CA GLY A 433 8.08 12.09 3.13
C GLY A 433 6.60 11.92 2.81
N GLU A 434 5.82 12.99 2.98
CA GLU A 434 4.43 13.02 2.52
C GLU A 434 4.36 12.96 1.00
N LYS A 435 3.45 12.15 0.49
CA LYS A 435 3.14 12.06 -0.94
C LYS A 435 1.64 11.92 -1.16
N ASN A 436 1.16 12.46 -2.26
CA ASN A 436 -0.19 12.19 -2.75
C ASN A 436 -0.09 11.45 -4.09
N TRP A 437 -1.09 10.65 -4.37
CA TRP A 437 -1.17 9.94 -5.63
C TRP A 437 -1.56 10.88 -6.76
N PHE A 438 -1.04 10.59 -7.93
CA PHE A 438 -1.47 11.23 -9.17
C PHE A 438 -2.46 10.30 -9.89
N LYS A 439 -3.35 10.89 -10.66
CA LYS A 439 -4.29 10.18 -11.56
C LYS A 439 -5.10 9.09 -10.82
N GLU A 440 -5.15 7.87 -11.37
CA GLU A 440 -5.95 6.77 -10.81
C GLU A 440 -5.21 5.92 -9.76
N SER A 441 -3.99 6.28 -9.36
CA SER A 441 -3.21 5.50 -8.39
C SER A 441 -3.64 5.68 -6.94
N GLY A 442 -4.59 6.54 -6.65
CA GLY A 442 -5.14 6.70 -5.32
C GLY A 442 -5.96 7.97 -5.14
N ILE A 443 -6.53 8.10 -3.96
CA ILE A 443 -7.32 9.27 -3.57
C ILE A 443 -7.31 9.43 -2.05
N GLY A 444 -7.37 10.68 -1.58
CA GLY A 444 -7.43 11.03 -0.18
C GLY A 444 -6.10 11.61 0.32
N ALA A 445 -5.95 11.68 1.63
CA ALA A 445 -4.75 12.20 2.29
C ALA A 445 -3.60 11.18 2.28
N SER A 446 -2.36 11.68 2.30
CA SER A 446 -1.14 10.85 2.39
C SER A 446 -1.25 9.81 3.52
N ARG A 447 -0.69 8.61 3.28
CA ARG A 447 -0.52 7.61 4.34
C ARG A 447 0.85 7.71 5.04
N MET A 448 1.67 8.70 4.67
CA MET A 448 3.05 8.87 5.14
C MET A 448 3.25 10.25 5.75
N GLY A 449 4.33 10.42 6.53
CA GLY A 449 4.62 11.65 7.25
C GLY A 449 3.54 11.99 8.28
N GLU A 450 3.46 13.24 8.68
CA GLU A 450 2.46 13.72 9.66
C GLU A 450 1.02 13.46 9.18
N MET A 451 0.76 13.66 7.90
CA MET A 451 -0.57 13.47 7.32
C MET A 451 -1.04 12.02 7.45
N GLY A 452 -0.11 11.04 7.47
CA GLY A 452 -0.44 9.63 7.67
C GLY A 452 -1.13 9.33 9.01
N MET A 453 -0.89 10.16 10.03
CA MET A 453 -1.64 10.11 11.29
C MET A 453 -2.78 11.15 11.32
N LEU A 454 -2.54 12.36 10.82
CA LEU A 454 -3.53 13.46 10.85
C LEU A 454 -4.82 13.12 10.09
N ARG A 455 -4.76 12.27 9.06
CA ARG A 455 -5.95 11.83 8.30
C ARG A 455 -6.98 11.06 9.14
N PHE A 456 -6.59 10.57 10.31
CA PHE A 456 -7.49 9.87 11.25
C PHE A 456 -8.21 10.80 12.22
N PHE A 457 -8.06 12.12 12.06
CA PHE A 457 -8.72 13.12 12.90
C PHE A 457 -9.71 13.98 12.12
N ARG A 458 -10.76 14.39 12.82
CA ARG A 458 -11.51 15.60 12.49
C ARG A 458 -10.82 16.79 13.19
N LYS A 459 -10.32 17.73 12.41
CA LYS A 459 -9.67 18.95 12.93
C LYS A 459 -10.72 19.98 13.29
N LYS A 460 -10.74 20.39 14.55
CA LYS A 460 -11.62 21.44 15.08
C LYS A 460 -10.77 22.65 15.43
N VAL A 461 -11.31 23.84 15.21
CA VAL A 461 -10.70 25.08 15.65
C VAL A 461 -11.49 25.67 16.82
N LEU A 462 -10.79 26.10 17.86
CA LEU A 462 -11.36 26.86 18.99
C LEU A 462 -10.89 28.29 18.87
N TYR A 463 -11.81 29.22 18.71
CA TYR A 463 -11.53 30.64 18.70
C TYR A 463 -11.79 31.26 20.09
N THR A 464 -10.84 32.06 20.58
CA THR A 464 -10.97 32.79 21.85
C THR A 464 -10.92 34.27 21.57
N GLN A 465 -11.99 34.99 21.94
CA GLN A 465 -12.06 36.44 21.89
C GLN A 465 -11.55 37.04 23.19
N SER A 466 -10.55 37.93 23.14
CA SER A 466 -9.96 38.60 24.27
C SER A 466 -10.52 40.01 24.51
N ALA A 467 -11.24 40.59 23.55
CA ALA A 467 -11.83 41.93 23.72
C ALA A 467 -13.03 41.88 24.64
N SER A 468 -13.12 42.91 25.50
CA SER A 468 -14.30 43.17 26.33
C SER A 468 -15.38 43.94 25.58
N GLU A 469 -15.20 44.21 24.29
CA GLU A 469 -16.16 44.95 23.48
C GLU A 469 -17.41 44.13 23.23
N ASN A 470 -18.53 44.73 23.57
CA ASN A 470 -19.84 44.13 23.45
C ASN A 470 -20.30 44.25 21.99
N TYR A 471 -20.26 43.18 21.26
CA TYR A 471 -20.91 43.08 19.95
C TYR A 471 -22.43 42.98 20.15
N GLY A 472 -23.06 44.10 20.63
CA GLY A 472 -24.49 44.16 20.83
C GLY A 472 -25.29 44.19 19.56
N ILE A 473 -26.60 44.35 19.71
CA ILE A 473 -27.57 44.39 18.61
C ILE A 473 -27.20 45.45 17.55
N ASP A 474 -26.54 46.52 17.93
CA ASP A 474 -26.05 47.57 17.02
C ASP A 474 -25.03 47.10 15.99
N ALA A 475 -24.31 45.99 16.26
CA ALA A 475 -23.37 45.39 15.34
C ALA A 475 -24.06 44.56 14.23
N MET A 476 -25.36 44.28 14.37
CA MET A 476 -26.15 43.53 13.38
C MET A 476 -26.88 44.46 12.39
N GLY A 477 -26.80 45.80 12.58
CA GLY A 477 -27.46 46.75 11.72
C GLY A 477 -26.86 46.88 10.33
N GLU A 478 -27.62 46.75 9.29
CA GLU A 478 -27.30 47.28 7.97
C GLU A 478 -27.26 48.81 8.12
N ARG A 479 -26.03 49.39 8.13
CA ARG A 479 -25.83 50.82 8.11
C ARG A 479 -25.48 51.29 6.72
#